data_c659f6d34e5a0ce49fd7e3e7ef0c83c0
#
_entry.id   c659f6d34e5a0ce49fd7e3e7ef0c83c0
#
_cell.length_a   1.000
_cell.length_b   1.000
_cell.length_c   1.000
_cell.angle_alpha   90.00
_cell.angle_beta   90.00
_cell.angle_gamma   90.00
#
_symmetry.space_group_name_H-M   'P 1'
#
loop_
_entity.id
_entity.type
_entity.pdbx_description
1 polymer ?
#
loop_
_entity_poly.entity_id
_entity_poly.type
_entity_poly.pdbx_seq_one_letter_code
_entity_poly.pdbx_strand_id
1 'polypeptide(L)'
;MKTKKSDLKNQINSAIQACLDKKAEELTILEMEKGSGAFTDYFVLCSGTNPRQIQAIADEVEMRLKSAGLRPAHVEGYKQAEWVLLDYLNFVVHIFTEKARKYYDLERLWKTARRLELSELKTIRKRAIAAKKKPA
;
A
#
# COMPACT_ATOMS: atom_id res chain seq x y z
N MET A 1 -1.84 -6.90 19.88
CA MET A 1 -0.40 -6.75 19.78
C MET A 1 -0.05 -5.55 18.90
N LYS A 2 0.78 -4.67 19.39
CA LYS A 2 1.16 -3.49 18.60
C LYS A 2 2.17 -3.88 17.53
N THR A 3 1.90 -3.49 16.30
CA THR A 3 2.83 -3.66 15.21
C THR A 3 3.98 -2.69 15.38
N LYS A 4 5.21 -3.18 15.34
CA LYS A 4 6.38 -2.33 15.41
C LYS A 4 6.48 -1.49 14.14
N LYS A 5 7.00 -0.28 14.27
CA LYS A 5 7.12 0.63 13.14
C LYS A 5 7.92 0.01 11.98
N SER A 6 9.00 -0.71 12.29
CA SER A 6 9.80 -1.39 11.27
C SER A 6 9.01 -2.50 10.57
N ASP A 7 8.20 -3.27 11.33
CA ASP A 7 7.37 -4.31 10.75
C ASP A 7 6.30 -3.72 9.85
N LEU A 8 5.71 -2.61 10.27
CA LEU A 8 4.69 -1.92 9.49
C LEU A 8 5.27 -1.46 8.14
N LYS A 9 6.45 -0.87 8.15
CA LYS A 9 7.09 -0.44 6.91
C LYS A 9 7.46 -1.61 6.02
N ASN A 10 7.86 -2.73 6.60
CA ASN A 10 8.14 -3.95 5.83
C ASN A 10 6.86 -4.50 5.20
N GLN A 11 5.74 -4.47 5.92
CA GLN A 11 4.45 -4.90 5.39
C GLN A 11 4.01 -3.99 4.24
N ILE A 12 4.14 -2.68 4.41
CA ILE A 12 3.81 -1.71 3.37
C ILE A 12 4.70 -1.95 2.14
N ASN A 13 5.99 -2.18 2.35
CA ASN A 13 6.89 -2.45 1.25
C ASN A 13 6.51 -3.74 0.50
N SER A 14 6.08 -4.76 1.22
CA SER A 14 5.61 -6.00 0.58
C SER A 14 4.38 -5.73 -0.29
N ALA A 15 3.45 -4.92 0.20
CA ALA A 15 2.28 -4.54 -0.58
C ALA A 15 2.70 -3.76 -1.84
N ILE A 16 3.65 -2.85 -1.70
CA ILE A 16 4.16 -2.06 -2.82
C ILE A 16 4.81 -2.95 -3.87
N GLN A 17 5.64 -3.90 -3.44
CA GLN A 17 6.30 -4.81 -4.38
C GLN A 17 5.27 -5.67 -5.11
N ALA A 18 4.21 -6.09 -4.42
CA ALA A 18 3.12 -6.82 -5.05
C ALA A 18 2.44 -5.98 -6.14
N CYS A 19 2.19 -4.71 -5.84
CA CYS A 19 1.61 -3.78 -6.81
C CYS A 19 2.51 -3.63 -8.04
N LEU A 20 3.80 -3.42 -7.81
CA LEU A 20 4.76 -3.22 -8.90
C LEU A 20 4.94 -4.47 -9.75
N ASP A 21 4.93 -5.64 -9.14
CA ASP A 21 5.06 -6.90 -9.87
C ASP A 21 3.87 -7.15 -10.80
N LYS A 22 2.71 -6.57 -10.49
CA LYS A 22 1.54 -6.63 -11.36
C LYS A 22 1.40 -5.38 -12.20
N LYS A 23 2.47 -4.61 -12.32
CA LYS A 23 2.59 -3.44 -13.21
C LYS A 23 1.63 -2.31 -12.86
N ALA A 24 1.34 -2.14 -11.58
CA ALA A 24 0.57 -1.00 -11.12
C ALA A 24 1.29 0.31 -11.46
N GLU A 25 0.52 1.33 -11.79
CA GLU A 25 1.04 2.63 -12.19
C GLU A 25 0.78 3.67 -11.11
N GLU A 26 1.53 4.76 -11.18
CA GLU A 26 1.36 5.93 -10.33
C GLU A 26 1.26 5.59 -8.84
N LEU A 27 2.21 4.80 -8.37
CA LEU A 27 2.26 4.42 -6.97
C LEU A 27 2.55 5.62 -6.09
N THR A 28 1.73 5.82 -5.08
CA THR A 28 1.86 6.93 -4.13
C THR A 28 1.69 6.38 -2.71
N ILE A 29 2.52 6.85 -1.79
CA ILE A 29 2.45 6.48 -0.39
C ILE A 29 2.19 7.75 0.41
N LEU A 30 1.13 7.75 1.21
CA LEU A 30 0.80 8.89 2.06
C LEU A 30 0.90 8.48 3.53
N GLU A 31 1.67 9.24 4.30
CA GLU A 31 1.69 9.10 5.75
C GLU A 31 0.66 10.07 6.31
N MET A 32 -0.32 9.54 7.02
CA MET A 32 -1.41 10.36 7.55
C MET A 32 -0.93 11.17 8.73
N GLU A 33 -1.35 12.43 8.78
CA GLU A 33 -1.04 13.31 9.90
C GLU A 33 -1.85 12.88 11.11
N LYS A 34 -1.21 12.87 12.28
CA LYS A 34 -1.90 12.58 13.54
C LYS A 34 -2.98 13.63 13.78
N GLY A 35 -4.17 13.15 14.14
CA GLY A 35 -5.29 14.07 14.39
C GLY A 35 -6.02 14.53 13.14
N SER A 36 -5.66 13.99 11.98
CA SER A 36 -6.31 14.36 10.71
C SER A 36 -7.71 13.78 10.53
N GLY A 37 -8.11 12.86 11.41
CA GLY A 37 -9.38 12.15 11.26
C GLY A 37 -9.28 10.86 10.45
N ALA A 38 -8.11 10.55 9.92
CA ALA A 38 -7.89 9.28 9.24
C ALA A 38 -7.81 8.17 10.30
N PHE A 39 -8.38 7.01 9.97
CA PHE A 39 -8.39 5.86 10.88
C PHE A 39 -7.22 4.91 10.62
N THR A 40 -6.26 5.34 9.83
CA THR A 40 -5.08 4.54 9.47
C THR A 40 -3.86 5.45 9.45
N ASP A 41 -2.68 4.85 9.48
CA ASP A 41 -1.43 5.62 9.49
C ASP A 41 -0.89 5.88 8.08
N TYR A 42 -1.18 5.01 7.13
CA TYR A 42 -0.65 5.13 5.78
C TYR A 42 -1.68 4.74 4.73
N PHE A 43 -1.63 5.43 3.58
CA PHE A 43 -2.32 5.00 2.37
C PHE A 43 -1.27 4.60 1.34
N VAL A 44 -1.53 3.50 0.65
CA VAL A 44 -0.78 3.11 -0.55
C VAL A 44 -1.77 3.19 -1.70
N LEU A 45 -1.51 4.06 -2.67
CA LEU A 45 -2.38 4.26 -3.81
C LEU A 45 -1.67 3.84 -5.09
N CYS A 46 -2.39 3.17 -5.96
CA CYS A 46 -1.87 2.84 -7.29
C CYS A 46 -3.02 2.74 -8.28
N SER A 47 -2.68 2.67 -9.55
CA SER A 47 -3.66 2.61 -10.62
C SER A 47 -3.43 1.39 -11.51
N GLY A 48 -4.50 0.87 -12.09
CA GLY A 48 -4.45 -0.16 -13.10
C GLY A 48 -5.23 0.25 -14.33
N THR A 49 -5.00 -0.42 -15.45
CA THR A 49 -5.57 -0.03 -16.74
C THR A 49 -6.91 -0.71 -17.04
N ASN A 50 -7.23 -1.78 -16.33
CA ASN A 50 -8.50 -2.52 -16.56
C ASN A 50 -8.87 -3.30 -15.30
N PRO A 51 -10.13 -3.75 -15.19
CA PRO A 51 -10.60 -4.48 -14.00
C PRO A 51 -9.79 -5.74 -13.70
N ARG A 52 -9.39 -6.48 -14.72
CA ARG A 52 -8.63 -7.71 -14.52
C ARG A 52 -7.28 -7.43 -13.86
N GLN A 53 -6.60 -6.38 -14.30
CA GLN A 53 -5.34 -5.98 -13.69
C GLN A 53 -5.55 -5.50 -12.25
N ILE A 54 -6.60 -4.73 -12.02
CA ILE A 54 -6.95 -4.24 -10.68
C ILE A 54 -7.15 -5.40 -9.72
N GLN A 55 -7.89 -6.42 -10.15
CA GLN A 55 -8.11 -7.62 -9.34
C GLN A 55 -6.82 -8.41 -9.14
N ALA A 56 -5.98 -8.50 -10.17
CA ALA A 56 -4.70 -9.19 -10.06
C ALA A 56 -3.77 -8.50 -9.05
N ILE A 57 -3.77 -7.17 -9.03
CA ILE A 57 -2.99 -6.41 -8.04
C ILE A 57 -3.50 -6.72 -6.64
N ALA A 58 -4.82 -6.65 -6.44
CA ALA A 58 -5.43 -6.94 -5.14
C ALA A 58 -5.10 -8.35 -4.67
N ASP A 59 -5.22 -9.34 -5.56
CA ASP A 59 -4.93 -10.73 -5.25
C ASP A 59 -3.48 -10.92 -4.83
N GLU A 60 -2.56 -10.27 -5.53
CA GLU A 60 -1.13 -10.38 -5.24
C GLU A 60 -0.79 -9.76 -3.88
N VAL A 61 -1.36 -8.60 -3.58
CA VAL A 61 -1.17 -7.94 -2.28
C VAL A 61 -1.66 -8.86 -1.16
N GLU A 62 -2.88 -9.38 -1.30
CA GLU A 62 -3.44 -10.27 -0.28
C GLU A 62 -2.60 -11.53 -0.09
N MET A 63 -2.16 -12.14 -1.17
CA MET A 63 -1.37 -13.36 -1.11
C MET A 63 -0.05 -13.14 -0.39
N ARG A 64 0.66 -12.07 -0.73
CA ARG A 64 1.95 -11.77 -0.10
C ARG A 64 1.83 -11.45 1.37
N LEU A 65 0.85 -10.65 1.73
CA LEU A 65 0.67 -10.29 3.13
C LEU A 65 0.17 -11.47 3.94
N LYS A 66 -0.67 -12.33 3.35
CA LYS A 66 -1.09 -13.56 3.98
C LYS A 66 0.10 -14.47 4.30
N SER A 67 1.04 -14.56 3.38
CA SER A 67 2.27 -15.34 3.60
C SER A 67 3.10 -14.79 4.75
N ALA A 68 2.97 -13.50 5.03
CA ALA A 68 3.63 -12.85 6.17
C ALA A 68 2.75 -12.83 7.42
N GLY A 69 1.62 -13.53 7.41
CA GLY A 69 0.72 -13.63 8.56
C GLY A 69 -0.28 -12.51 8.70
N LEU A 70 -0.47 -11.70 7.66
CA LEU A 70 -1.35 -10.53 7.73
C LEU A 70 -2.52 -10.66 6.77
N ARG A 71 -3.73 -10.53 7.29
CA ARG A 71 -4.96 -10.54 6.49
C ARG A 71 -5.66 -9.21 6.58
N PRO A 72 -6.35 -8.77 5.51
CA PRO A 72 -7.08 -7.52 5.58
C PRO A 72 -8.29 -7.64 6.50
N ALA A 73 -8.58 -6.57 7.25
CA ALA A 73 -9.78 -6.48 8.07
C ALA A 73 -11.01 -6.26 7.18
N HIS A 74 -10.82 -5.53 6.08
CA HIS A 74 -11.88 -5.26 5.11
C HIS A 74 -11.32 -5.30 3.69
N VAL A 75 -12.15 -5.83 2.77
CA VAL A 75 -11.89 -5.75 1.33
C VAL A 75 -13.17 -5.21 0.69
N GLU A 76 -13.06 -4.13 -0.04
CA GLU A 76 -14.22 -3.54 -0.72
C GLU A 76 -13.92 -3.25 -2.17
N GLY A 77 -14.96 -3.33 -3.01
CA GLY A 77 -14.88 -2.95 -4.41
C GLY A 77 -14.23 -3.96 -5.34
N TYR A 78 -13.88 -5.14 -4.85
CA TYR A 78 -13.19 -6.14 -5.66
C TYR A 78 -13.96 -6.54 -6.92
N LYS A 79 -15.27 -6.70 -6.79
CA LYS A 79 -16.11 -7.17 -7.89
C LYS A 79 -16.18 -6.17 -9.03
N GLN A 80 -16.44 -4.91 -8.71
CA GLN A 80 -16.53 -3.84 -9.70
C GLN A 80 -15.15 -3.47 -10.25
N ALA A 81 -14.13 -3.62 -9.43
CA ALA A 81 -12.74 -3.38 -9.81
C ALA A 81 -12.49 -2.00 -10.42
N GLU A 82 -13.17 -1.00 -9.89
CA GLU A 82 -12.91 0.41 -10.21
C GLU A 82 -12.09 1.07 -9.12
N TRP A 83 -12.36 0.68 -7.89
CA TRP A 83 -11.64 1.11 -6.71
C TRP A 83 -11.69 -0.03 -5.71
N VAL A 84 -10.59 -0.77 -5.60
CA VAL A 84 -10.48 -1.84 -4.62
C VAL A 84 -9.73 -1.30 -3.41
N LEU A 85 -10.32 -1.51 -2.24
CA LEU A 85 -9.76 -1.07 -0.98
C LEU A 85 -9.41 -2.30 -0.15
N LEU A 86 -8.16 -2.38 0.28
CA LEU A 86 -7.69 -3.43 1.18
C LEU A 86 -7.25 -2.79 2.48
N ASP A 87 -8.04 -2.96 3.51
CA ASP A 87 -7.84 -2.31 4.81
C ASP A 87 -7.08 -3.24 5.76
N TYR A 88 -5.83 -2.87 6.05
CA TYR A 88 -4.99 -3.61 7.00
C TYR A 88 -4.85 -2.90 8.34
N LEU A 89 -5.78 -1.98 8.64
CA LEU A 89 -5.85 -1.18 9.87
C LEU A 89 -4.75 -0.12 9.96
N ASN A 90 -3.49 -0.51 10.01
CA ASN A 90 -2.38 0.45 10.11
C ASN A 90 -2.04 1.07 8.75
N PHE A 91 -2.47 0.45 7.68
CA PHE A 91 -2.37 1.00 6.33
C PHE A 91 -3.51 0.48 5.48
N VAL A 92 -3.86 1.25 4.45
CA VAL A 92 -4.92 0.89 3.52
C VAL A 92 -4.34 0.96 2.11
N VAL A 93 -4.53 -0.11 1.34
CA VAL A 93 -4.12 -0.14 -0.06
C VAL A 93 -5.33 0.22 -0.92
N HIS A 94 -5.16 1.22 -1.77
CA HIS A 94 -6.19 1.68 -2.70
C HIS A 94 -5.72 1.42 -4.12
N ILE A 95 -6.47 0.64 -4.85
CA ILE A 95 -6.16 0.29 -6.24
C ILE A 95 -7.29 0.82 -7.11
N PHE A 96 -6.98 1.74 -8.02
CA PHE A 96 -7.99 2.45 -8.80
C PHE A 96 -7.81 2.22 -10.29
N THR A 97 -8.91 2.33 -11.04
CA THR A 97 -8.78 2.70 -12.44
C THR A 97 -8.29 4.15 -12.48
N GLU A 98 -7.67 4.56 -13.56
CA GLU A 98 -7.22 5.95 -13.72
C GLU A 98 -8.38 6.92 -13.57
N LYS A 99 -9.52 6.59 -14.16
CA LYS A 99 -10.72 7.42 -14.09
C LYS A 99 -11.23 7.56 -12.66
N ALA A 100 -11.31 6.45 -11.91
CA ALA A 100 -11.78 6.48 -10.53
C ALA A 100 -10.81 7.26 -9.64
N ARG A 101 -9.50 7.11 -9.87
CA ARG A 101 -8.49 7.84 -9.10
C ARG A 101 -8.65 9.35 -9.25
N LYS A 102 -8.88 9.80 -10.47
CA LYS A 102 -9.12 11.23 -10.72
C LYS A 102 -10.43 11.71 -10.11
N TYR A 103 -11.46 10.88 -10.21
CA TYR A 103 -12.79 11.26 -9.72
C TYR A 103 -12.81 11.40 -8.20
N TYR A 104 -12.29 10.41 -7.48
CA TYR A 104 -12.32 10.44 -6.02
C TYR A 104 -11.22 11.29 -5.42
N ASP A 105 -10.09 11.39 -6.10
CA ASP A 105 -8.99 12.31 -5.76
C ASP A 105 -8.63 12.33 -4.27
N LEU A 106 -8.31 11.15 -3.72
CA LEU A 106 -7.94 11.02 -2.30
C LEU A 106 -6.72 11.86 -1.95
N GLU A 107 -5.82 12.03 -2.89
CA GLU A 107 -4.60 12.80 -2.67
C GLU A 107 -4.91 14.26 -2.35
N ARG A 108 -5.95 14.79 -2.97
CA ARG A 108 -6.43 16.15 -2.67
C ARG A 108 -7.17 16.19 -1.35
N LEU A 109 -8.00 15.19 -1.08
CA LEU A 109 -8.75 15.11 0.17
C LEU A 109 -7.80 15.06 1.38
N TRP A 110 -6.70 14.33 1.24
CA TRP A 110 -5.70 14.19 2.29
C TRP A 110 -4.42 14.98 1.96
N LYS A 111 -4.57 16.19 1.49
CA LYS A 111 -3.45 17.03 1.06
C LYS A 111 -2.44 17.36 2.15
N THR A 112 -2.85 17.28 3.41
CA THR A 112 -1.94 17.49 4.54
C THR A 112 -1.10 16.26 4.86
N ALA A 113 -1.41 15.12 4.28
CA ALA A 113 -0.63 13.90 4.47
C ALA A 113 0.75 14.07 3.84
N ARG A 114 1.75 13.49 4.49
CA ARG A 114 3.11 13.53 3.97
C ARG A 114 3.27 12.47 2.89
N ARG A 115 3.69 12.89 1.70
CA ARG A 115 3.98 11.96 0.62
C ARG A 115 5.36 11.36 0.86
N LEU A 116 5.42 10.05 0.97
CA LEU A 116 6.68 9.35 1.15
C LEU A 116 7.26 8.92 -0.19
N GLU A 117 8.58 9.02 -0.28
CA GLU A 117 9.28 8.46 -1.43
C GLU A 117 9.48 6.97 -1.22
N LEU A 118 9.42 6.22 -2.31
CA LEU A 118 9.64 4.78 -2.27
C LEU A 118 10.99 4.44 -1.64
N SER A 119 11.98 5.28 -1.87
CA SER A 119 13.33 5.12 -1.34
C SER A 119 13.37 5.15 0.19
N GLU A 120 12.45 5.87 0.85
CA GLU A 120 12.41 5.93 2.30
C GLU A 120 12.12 4.57 2.91
N LEU A 121 11.20 3.81 2.30
CA LEU A 121 10.89 2.45 2.74
C LEU A 121 11.99 1.47 2.34
N LYS A 122 12.52 1.62 1.15
CA LYS A 122 13.61 0.76 0.66
C LYS A 122 14.87 0.90 1.49
N THR A 123 15.16 2.09 1.98
CA THR A 123 16.34 2.33 2.80
C THR A 123 16.31 1.49 4.08
N ILE A 124 15.16 1.44 4.73
CA ILE A 124 14.99 0.62 5.93
C ILE A 124 15.22 -0.85 5.61
N ARG A 125 14.63 -1.31 4.50
CA ARG A 125 14.80 -2.69 4.05
C ARG A 125 16.25 -3.01 3.70
N LYS A 126 16.93 -2.11 2.99
CA LYS A 126 18.33 -2.28 2.64
C LYS A 126 19.21 -2.41 3.87
N ARG A 127 18.98 -1.58 4.88
CA ARG A 127 19.73 -1.65 6.14
C ARG A 127 19.55 -3.00 6.81
N ALA A 128 18.32 -3.50 6.88
CA ALA A 128 18.04 -4.80 7.47
C ALA A 128 18.71 -5.93 6.69
N ILE A 129 18.66 -5.89 5.37
CA ILE A 129 19.30 -6.88 4.53
C ILE A 129 20.82 -6.82 4.65
N ALA A 130 21.39 -5.63 4.63
CA ALA A 130 22.83 -5.44 4.78
C ALA A 130 23.31 -5.98 6.11
N ALA A 131 22.58 -5.71 7.19
CA ALA A 131 22.92 -6.23 8.52
C ALA A 131 22.91 -7.75 8.55
N LYS A 132 21.97 -8.38 7.86
CA LYS A 132 21.87 -9.84 7.79
C LYS A 132 22.96 -10.47 6.92
N LYS A 133 23.25 -9.85 5.79
CA LYS A 133 24.23 -10.39 4.84
C LYS A 133 25.65 -10.19 5.26
N LYS A 134 25.91 -9.15 5.97
CA LYS A 134 27.24 -8.74 6.36
C LYS A 134 28.30 -9.10 5.31
N PRO A 135 28.84 -8.14 4.62
CA PRO A 135 29.91 -8.47 3.69
C PRO A 135 31.02 -9.17 4.44
N ALA A 136 31.45 -10.23 3.88
CA ALA A 136 32.57 -10.97 4.41
C ALA A 136 33.79 -10.04 4.43
#